data_78969725de2305c171d44f3743991c3d
#
_entry.id   78969725de2305c171d44f3743991c3d
#
_cell.length_a   1.000
_cell.length_b   1.000
_cell.length_c   1.000
_cell.angle_alpha   90.00
_cell.angle_beta   90.00
_cell.angle_gamma   90.00
#
_symmetry.space_group_name_H-M   'P 1'
#
loop_
_entity.id
_entity.type
_entity.pdbx_description
1 polymer ?
#
loop_
_entity_poly.entity_id
_entity_poly.type
_entity_poly.pdbx_seq_one_letter_code
_entity_poly.pdbx_strand_id
1 'polypeptide(L)'
;MLDEQMLPDKPPALARSLGVVGVLFLTLSATTPASSVFVIIPGMLQEAGTGAIWAMILASLICVTTAFIYAELSSAWPVAGGEYVAVAQTLGPMAGFVMLGVNVFNNVLFPPVAALGIASVMATVVPGLPAVPVAVAVMIGSTLVAILNIRVNAVITGLFLLVELLAVVVVAVLGFADHARPALEFLAHPVAVVGDGWAPASAASIGVATTIAIFALNGYGMAVYFGEEMHEAPKRIARTILAALGLALLFEGVPLLALLLAKIDLATLLTVDDPFGLLVRQRGGEGLSALVSVGIVLAIVNAIIACVLACARFFYSTGRDRAWIPRIDDWLVAIHPRFDSPWIGTLIVGGMGTLACFLPMPLLLVLNGTGLVAIYGGIALAAMAGRRSGASAHAPYRMPLYPIAPIVTLLALAYVVWTSWLDVEEGRPGLIATAAQIAGSILWYKLVLRRRGQWKVQT
;
A
#
# COMPACT_ATOMS: atom_id res chain seq x y z
N MET A 1 2.83 -51.59 -22.81
CA MET A 1 2.13 -50.86 -21.77
C MET A 1 3.19 -50.37 -20.78
N LEU A 2 3.75 -49.22 -21.08
CA LEU A 2 4.73 -48.57 -20.22
C LEU A 2 4.16 -47.21 -19.87
N ASP A 3 3.88 -47.09 -18.57
CA ASP A 3 3.74 -45.88 -17.80
C ASP A 3 3.43 -44.56 -18.52
N GLU A 4 2.15 -44.19 -18.50
CA GLU A 4 1.75 -42.82 -18.41
C GLU A 4 2.31 -42.27 -17.10
N GLN A 5 3.59 -41.88 -17.11
CA GLN A 5 4.24 -41.17 -16.01
C GLN A 5 3.51 -39.90 -15.74
N MET A 6 2.84 -39.90 -14.58
CA MET A 6 2.31 -38.75 -13.85
C MET A 6 2.99 -37.45 -14.23
N LEU A 7 2.29 -36.63 -15.02
CA LEU A 7 2.54 -35.19 -15.03
C LEU A 7 2.42 -34.73 -13.56
N PRO A 8 3.39 -33.94 -13.05
CA PRO A 8 3.29 -33.47 -11.69
C PRO A 8 1.93 -32.78 -11.50
N ASP A 9 1.18 -33.22 -10.47
CA ASP A 9 -0.12 -32.62 -10.12
C ASP A 9 -0.02 -31.10 -10.19
N LYS A 10 -0.97 -30.49 -10.93
CA LYS A 10 -1.07 -29.04 -10.94
C LYS A 10 -1.12 -28.57 -9.49
N PRO A 11 -0.33 -27.55 -9.10
CA PRO A 11 -0.38 -27.03 -7.76
C PRO A 11 -1.84 -26.69 -7.39
N PRO A 12 -2.28 -26.96 -6.16
CA PRO A 12 -3.65 -26.73 -5.74
C PRO A 12 -4.01 -25.25 -5.99
N ALA A 13 -5.05 -25.00 -6.79
CA ALA A 13 -5.45 -23.65 -7.18
C ALA A 13 -6.21 -22.98 -6.03
N LEU A 14 -6.04 -21.66 -5.90
CA LEU A 14 -6.84 -20.84 -4.98
C LEU A 14 -8.32 -20.85 -5.40
N ALA A 15 -9.22 -21.00 -4.43
CA ALA A 15 -10.65 -21.11 -4.70
C ALA A 15 -11.24 -19.75 -5.08
N ARG A 16 -11.89 -19.64 -6.25
CA ARG A 16 -12.63 -18.43 -6.67
C ARG A 16 -13.84 -18.23 -5.78
N SER A 17 -13.71 -17.44 -4.72
CA SER A 17 -14.72 -17.27 -3.70
C SER A 17 -15.11 -15.81 -3.41
N LEU A 18 -14.41 -14.83 -3.98
CA LEU A 18 -14.61 -13.41 -3.72
C LEU A 18 -15.38 -12.72 -4.85
N GLY A 19 -16.38 -11.93 -4.47
CA GLY A 19 -16.99 -10.93 -5.35
C GLY A 19 -16.23 -9.61 -5.34
N VAL A 20 -16.66 -8.66 -6.18
CA VAL A 20 -16.08 -7.29 -6.26
C VAL A 20 -16.02 -6.61 -4.88
N VAL A 21 -17.10 -6.71 -4.09
CA VAL A 21 -17.19 -6.09 -2.77
C VAL A 21 -16.19 -6.68 -1.78
N GLY A 22 -15.99 -8.01 -1.79
CA GLY A 22 -15.03 -8.67 -0.92
C GLY A 22 -13.60 -8.23 -1.24
N VAL A 23 -13.21 -8.19 -2.53
CA VAL A 23 -11.88 -7.71 -2.94
C VAL A 23 -11.73 -6.21 -2.65
N LEU A 24 -12.77 -5.40 -2.86
CA LEU A 24 -12.76 -3.97 -2.54
C LEU A 24 -12.54 -3.73 -1.04
N PHE A 25 -13.23 -4.49 -0.17
CA PHE A 25 -13.06 -4.38 1.27
C PHE A 25 -11.65 -4.76 1.71
N LEU A 26 -11.11 -5.88 1.23
CA LEU A 26 -9.73 -6.29 1.51
C LEU A 26 -8.71 -5.24 1.02
N THR A 27 -8.92 -4.70 -0.17
CA THR A 27 -8.06 -3.68 -0.76
C THR A 27 -8.12 -2.37 0.02
N LEU A 28 -9.33 -1.90 0.37
CA LEU A 28 -9.51 -0.66 1.12
C LEU A 28 -9.03 -0.80 2.57
N SER A 29 -9.16 -2.00 3.17
CA SER A 29 -8.55 -2.31 4.46
C SER A 29 -7.02 -2.24 4.40
N ALA A 30 -6.40 -2.70 3.32
CA ALA A 30 -4.95 -2.58 3.12
C ALA A 30 -4.50 -1.12 2.86
N THR A 31 -5.35 -0.29 2.24
CA THR A 31 -5.10 1.15 2.06
C THR A 31 -5.22 1.90 3.39
N THR A 32 -6.13 1.46 4.27
CA THR A 32 -6.36 1.98 5.64
C THR A 32 -6.48 3.51 5.74
N PRO A 33 -7.59 4.11 5.24
CA PRO A 33 -7.76 5.56 5.21
C PRO A 33 -7.67 6.24 6.58
N ALA A 34 -8.15 5.60 7.67
CA ALA A 34 -8.05 6.20 9.00
C ALA A 34 -6.59 6.24 9.48
N SER A 35 -5.80 5.20 9.24
CA SER A 35 -4.37 5.24 9.56
C SER A 35 -3.66 6.34 8.76
N SER A 36 -3.98 6.49 7.47
CA SER A 36 -3.45 7.58 6.64
C SER A 36 -3.81 8.95 7.23
N VAL A 37 -5.08 9.17 7.59
CA VAL A 37 -5.56 10.46 8.14
C VAL A 37 -4.88 10.80 9.46
N PHE A 38 -4.77 9.85 10.39
CA PHE A 38 -4.28 10.16 11.74
C PHE A 38 -2.76 9.99 11.92
N VAL A 39 -2.07 9.23 11.04
CA VAL A 39 -0.65 8.93 11.21
C VAL A 39 0.21 9.55 10.10
N ILE A 40 -0.26 9.58 8.86
CA ILE A 40 0.55 10.00 7.71
C ILE A 40 0.29 11.45 7.33
N ILE A 41 -0.97 11.86 7.21
CA ILE A 41 -1.36 13.23 6.81
C ILE A 41 -0.86 14.32 7.77
N PRO A 42 -0.72 14.11 9.10
CA PRO A 42 -0.06 15.08 9.96
C PRO A 42 1.34 15.48 9.49
N GLY A 43 2.13 14.54 8.97
CA GLY A 43 3.44 14.85 8.37
C GLY A 43 3.37 15.78 7.16
N MET A 44 2.30 15.70 6.35
CA MET A 44 2.08 16.64 5.24
C MET A 44 1.79 18.06 5.76
N LEU A 45 1.03 18.17 6.85
CA LEU A 45 0.69 19.44 7.48
C LEU A 45 1.92 20.09 8.13
N GLN A 46 2.76 19.30 8.78
CA GLN A 46 4.01 19.76 9.37
C GLN A 46 4.99 20.25 8.28
N GLU A 47 5.07 19.55 7.15
CA GLU A 47 6.00 19.88 6.06
C GLU A 47 5.55 21.09 5.23
N ALA A 48 4.28 21.16 4.84
CA ALA A 48 3.77 22.15 3.89
C ALA A 48 2.67 23.08 4.45
N GLY A 49 2.31 22.94 5.71
CA GLY A 49 1.24 23.71 6.31
C GLY A 49 -0.08 23.56 5.56
N THR A 50 -0.74 24.66 5.24
CA THR A 50 -1.98 24.62 4.44
C THR A 50 -1.73 24.21 2.98
N GLY A 51 -0.46 24.25 2.51
CA GLY A 51 -0.04 23.70 1.22
C GLY A 51 -0.22 22.17 1.11
N ALA A 52 -0.50 21.47 2.20
CA ALA A 52 -0.88 20.04 2.21
C ALA A 52 -2.06 19.75 1.28
N ILE A 53 -2.97 20.71 1.06
CA ILE A 53 -4.08 20.52 0.11
C ILE A 53 -3.58 20.40 -1.33
N TRP A 54 -2.56 21.20 -1.73
CA TRP A 54 -1.92 21.08 -3.03
C TRP A 54 -1.15 19.79 -3.17
N ALA A 55 -0.46 19.37 -2.09
CA ALA A 55 0.22 18.09 -2.03
C ALA A 55 -0.75 16.93 -2.26
N MET A 56 -1.94 16.96 -1.63
CA MET A 56 -2.98 15.95 -1.82
C MET A 56 -3.53 15.95 -3.25
N ILE A 57 -3.76 17.11 -3.85
CA ILE A 57 -4.23 17.24 -5.25
C ILE A 57 -3.20 16.64 -6.22
N LEU A 58 -1.93 17.00 -6.08
CA LEU A 58 -0.85 16.49 -6.93
C LEU A 58 -0.66 14.97 -6.76
N ALA A 59 -0.65 14.49 -5.52
CA ALA A 59 -0.58 13.06 -5.23
C ALA A 59 -1.78 12.30 -5.81
N SER A 60 -3.00 12.88 -5.71
CA SER A 60 -4.20 12.29 -6.31
C SER A 60 -4.05 12.11 -7.81
N LEU A 61 -3.53 13.12 -8.52
CA LEU A 61 -3.28 13.04 -9.96
C LEU A 61 -2.29 11.91 -10.31
N ILE A 62 -1.21 11.79 -9.55
CA ILE A 62 -0.19 10.75 -9.74
C ILE A 62 -0.76 9.36 -9.43
N CYS A 63 -1.49 9.21 -8.33
CA CYS A 63 -2.11 7.94 -7.97
C CYS A 63 -3.19 7.51 -8.97
N VAL A 64 -3.97 8.45 -9.52
CA VAL A 64 -4.94 8.15 -10.59
C VAL A 64 -4.25 7.63 -11.85
N THR A 65 -3.14 8.26 -12.28
CA THR A 65 -2.39 7.77 -13.45
C THR A 65 -1.78 6.40 -13.19
N THR A 66 -1.25 6.16 -12.00
CA THR A 66 -0.73 4.85 -11.60
C THR A 66 -1.82 3.79 -11.49
N ALA A 67 -3.00 4.14 -10.95
CA ALA A 67 -4.14 3.23 -10.88
C ALA A 67 -4.66 2.82 -12.27
N PHE A 68 -4.63 3.71 -13.25
CA PHE A 68 -4.95 3.35 -14.64
C PHE A 68 -3.98 2.31 -15.20
N ILE A 69 -2.70 2.41 -14.86
CA ILE A 69 -1.68 1.42 -15.24
C ILE A 69 -1.96 0.08 -14.58
N TYR A 70 -2.18 0.07 -13.26
CA TYR A 70 -2.54 -1.14 -12.52
C TYR A 70 -3.80 -1.80 -13.08
N ALA A 71 -4.85 -1.00 -13.34
CA ALA A 71 -6.13 -1.49 -13.85
C ALA A 71 -5.97 -2.20 -15.21
N GLU A 72 -5.17 -1.66 -16.14
CA GLU A 72 -4.92 -2.30 -17.42
C GLU A 72 -4.11 -3.58 -17.27
N LEU A 73 -2.97 -3.53 -16.57
CA LEU A 73 -2.09 -4.68 -16.42
C LEU A 73 -2.76 -5.81 -15.64
N SER A 74 -3.51 -5.50 -14.57
CA SER A 74 -4.23 -6.51 -13.78
C SER A 74 -5.42 -7.10 -14.53
N SER A 75 -6.05 -6.36 -15.45
CA SER A 75 -7.11 -6.91 -16.30
C SER A 75 -6.56 -7.84 -17.37
N ALA A 76 -5.31 -7.61 -17.82
CA ALA A 76 -4.61 -8.52 -18.74
C ALA A 76 -4.15 -9.80 -18.04
N TRP A 77 -3.59 -9.67 -16.83
CA TRP A 77 -3.04 -10.78 -16.05
C TRP A 77 -3.56 -10.75 -14.61
N PRO A 78 -4.79 -11.23 -14.36
CA PRO A 78 -5.42 -11.18 -13.03
C PRO A 78 -4.99 -12.36 -12.16
N VAL A 79 -3.70 -12.44 -11.87
CA VAL A 79 -3.07 -13.53 -11.09
C VAL A 79 -2.40 -12.97 -9.84
N ALA A 80 -2.27 -13.79 -8.80
CA ALA A 80 -1.73 -13.40 -7.50
C ALA A 80 -0.27 -12.90 -7.52
N GLY A 81 0.45 -13.16 -8.61
CA GLY A 81 1.77 -12.61 -8.83
C GLY A 81 1.79 -11.10 -9.16
N GLY A 82 0.66 -10.55 -9.60
CA GLY A 82 0.51 -9.10 -9.80
C GLY A 82 1.58 -8.48 -10.70
N GLU A 83 2.31 -7.55 -10.13
CA GLU A 83 3.26 -6.69 -10.85
C GLU A 83 4.36 -7.49 -11.54
N TYR A 84 4.95 -8.50 -10.85
CA TYR A 84 6.07 -9.23 -11.47
C TYR A 84 5.63 -10.04 -12.68
N VAL A 85 4.39 -10.53 -12.67
CA VAL A 85 3.82 -11.26 -13.82
C VAL A 85 3.65 -10.32 -15.00
N ALA A 86 3.02 -9.17 -14.80
CA ALA A 86 2.82 -8.17 -15.85
C ALA A 86 4.16 -7.69 -16.44
N VAL A 87 5.17 -7.46 -15.59
CA VAL A 87 6.52 -7.06 -16.01
C VAL A 87 7.21 -8.18 -16.76
N ALA A 88 7.09 -9.45 -16.31
CA ALA A 88 7.69 -10.59 -17.01
C ALA A 88 7.10 -10.78 -18.41
N GLN A 89 5.78 -10.61 -18.57
CA GLN A 89 5.06 -10.79 -19.83
C GLN A 89 5.33 -9.66 -20.84
N THR A 90 5.73 -8.49 -20.37
CA THR A 90 5.91 -7.31 -21.22
C THR A 90 7.38 -6.94 -21.46
N LEU A 91 8.22 -7.03 -20.43
CA LEU A 91 9.64 -6.65 -20.44
C LEU A 91 10.59 -7.86 -20.39
N GLY A 92 10.02 -9.06 -20.24
CA GLY A 92 10.77 -10.31 -20.22
C GLY A 92 11.08 -10.84 -18.82
N PRO A 93 11.48 -12.12 -18.73
CA PRO A 93 11.54 -12.87 -17.47
C PRO A 93 12.55 -12.30 -16.46
N MET A 94 13.68 -11.75 -16.92
CA MET A 94 14.65 -11.14 -16.00
C MET A 94 14.08 -9.89 -15.31
N ALA A 95 13.39 -9.02 -16.07
CA ALA A 95 12.75 -7.83 -15.51
C ALA A 95 11.63 -8.22 -14.52
N GLY A 96 10.83 -9.23 -14.87
CA GLY A 96 9.81 -9.79 -13.98
C GLY A 96 10.41 -10.32 -12.68
N PHE A 97 11.55 -11.02 -12.73
CA PHE A 97 12.21 -11.51 -11.54
C PHE A 97 12.81 -10.39 -10.66
N VAL A 98 13.33 -9.33 -11.27
CA VAL A 98 13.76 -8.12 -10.54
C VAL A 98 12.57 -7.50 -9.82
N MET A 99 11.43 -7.37 -10.49
CA MET A 99 10.20 -6.88 -9.88
C MET A 99 9.75 -7.77 -8.71
N LEU A 100 9.80 -9.10 -8.86
CA LEU A 100 9.51 -10.04 -7.80
C LEU A 100 10.40 -9.79 -6.57
N GLY A 101 11.71 -9.64 -6.77
CA GLY A 101 12.66 -9.41 -5.68
C GLY A 101 12.41 -8.11 -4.92
N VAL A 102 12.07 -7.02 -5.60
CA VAL A 102 11.69 -5.75 -4.95
C VAL A 102 10.37 -5.91 -4.19
N ASN A 103 9.37 -6.57 -4.78
CA ASN A 103 8.07 -6.82 -4.14
C ASN A 103 8.18 -7.69 -2.89
N VAL A 104 9.09 -8.67 -2.82
CA VAL A 104 9.31 -9.49 -1.62
C VAL A 104 9.58 -8.61 -0.41
N PHE A 105 10.49 -7.65 -0.53
CA PHE A 105 10.82 -6.75 0.58
C PHE A 105 9.70 -5.74 0.84
N ASN A 106 9.17 -5.10 -0.20
CA ASN A 106 8.13 -4.09 -0.05
C ASN A 106 6.88 -4.65 0.66
N ASN A 107 6.41 -5.83 0.25
CA ASN A 107 5.23 -6.46 0.80
C ASN A 107 5.37 -6.87 2.28
N VAL A 108 6.58 -7.14 2.76
CA VAL A 108 6.81 -7.56 4.15
C VAL A 108 7.02 -6.39 5.09
N LEU A 109 7.47 -5.24 4.59
CA LEU A 109 7.91 -4.12 5.45
C LEU A 109 6.76 -3.19 5.88
N PHE A 110 5.64 -3.13 5.18
CA PHE A 110 4.51 -2.26 5.56
C PHE A 110 3.83 -2.69 6.89
N PRO A 111 3.45 -3.97 7.10
CA PRO A 111 2.79 -4.40 8.32
C PRO A 111 3.53 -4.04 9.62
N PRO A 112 4.85 -4.24 9.76
CA PRO A 112 5.57 -3.84 10.97
C PRO A 112 5.63 -2.33 11.18
N VAL A 113 5.70 -1.51 10.11
CA VAL A 113 5.61 -0.05 10.22
C VAL A 113 4.28 0.35 10.87
N ALA A 114 3.18 -0.18 10.36
CA ALA A 114 1.85 0.10 10.89
C ALA A 114 1.72 -0.38 12.35
N ALA A 115 2.22 -1.57 12.67
CA ALA A 115 2.17 -2.13 14.02
C ALA A 115 2.95 -1.29 15.05
N LEU A 116 4.13 -0.79 14.69
CA LEU A 116 4.94 0.11 15.54
C LEU A 116 4.23 1.43 15.82
N GLY A 117 3.42 1.93 14.87
CA GLY A 117 2.64 3.15 15.03
C GLY A 117 1.51 3.07 16.08
N ILE A 118 1.07 1.86 16.48
CA ILE A 118 -0.04 1.69 17.44
C ILE A 118 0.26 2.36 18.79
N ALA A 119 1.48 2.27 19.27
CA ALA A 119 1.85 2.84 20.58
C ALA A 119 1.71 4.37 20.59
N SER A 120 2.03 5.06 19.49
CA SER A 120 1.85 6.51 19.38
C SER A 120 0.38 6.91 19.33
N VAL A 121 -0.44 6.19 18.60
CA VAL A 121 -1.89 6.42 18.52
C VAL A 121 -2.56 6.21 19.90
N MET A 122 -2.10 5.20 20.64
CA MET A 122 -2.64 4.89 21.96
C MET A 122 -2.06 5.73 23.10
N ALA A 123 -1.04 6.54 22.85
CA ALA A 123 -0.37 7.32 23.90
C ALA A 123 -1.30 8.25 24.67
N THR A 124 -2.38 8.73 24.05
CA THR A 124 -3.42 9.57 24.68
C THR A 124 -4.36 8.79 25.61
N VAL A 125 -4.55 7.49 25.37
CA VAL A 125 -5.45 6.60 26.13
C VAL A 125 -4.68 5.79 27.16
N VAL A 126 -3.53 5.26 26.78
CA VAL A 126 -2.64 4.43 27.61
C VAL A 126 -1.22 4.95 27.46
N PRO A 127 -0.80 5.92 28.27
CA PRO A 127 0.56 6.46 28.22
C PRO A 127 1.61 5.39 28.57
N GLY A 128 2.75 5.42 27.86
CA GLY A 128 3.88 4.54 28.14
C GLY A 128 3.78 3.12 27.58
N LEU A 129 2.89 2.87 26.63
CA LEU A 129 2.84 1.58 25.92
C LEU A 129 4.16 1.29 25.21
N PRO A 130 4.79 0.11 25.44
CA PRO A 130 6.02 -0.24 24.78
C PRO A 130 5.77 -0.61 23.30
N ALA A 131 6.32 0.18 22.36
CA ALA A 131 6.03 0.05 20.93
C ALA A 131 6.36 -1.34 20.36
N VAL A 132 7.57 -1.85 20.61
CA VAL A 132 8.02 -3.13 20.04
C VAL A 132 7.21 -4.33 20.55
N PRO A 133 7.01 -4.53 21.87
CA PRO A 133 6.16 -5.63 22.36
C PRO A 133 4.73 -5.57 21.83
N VAL A 134 4.13 -4.39 21.74
CA VAL A 134 2.77 -4.22 21.20
C VAL A 134 2.76 -4.58 19.71
N ALA A 135 3.71 -4.08 18.93
CA ALA A 135 3.83 -4.38 17.51
C ALA A 135 4.00 -5.89 17.26
N VAL A 136 4.87 -6.55 18.02
CA VAL A 136 5.08 -8.01 17.93
C VAL A 136 3.79 -8.77 18.24
N ALA A 137 3.07 -8.40 19.31
CA ALA A 137 1.82 -9.06 19.68
C ALA A 137 0.74 -8.88 18.58
N VAL A 138 0.63 -7.69 18.02
CA VAL A 138 -0.30 -7.38 16.92
C VAL A 138 0.08 -8.14 15.65
N MET A 139 1.37 -8.18 15.30
CA MET A 139 1.84 -8.94 14.12
C MET A 139 1.51 -10.42 14.24
N ILE A 140 1.78 -11.03 15.39
CA ILE A 140 1.46 -12.45 15.65
C ILE A 140 -0.05 -12.68 15.58
N GLY A 141 -0.83 -11.88 16.30
CA GLY A 141 -2.30 -11.98 16.31
C GLY A 141 -2.92 -11.84 14.93
N SER A 142 -2.51 -10.82 14.17
CA SER A 142 -2.96 -10.59 12.80
C SER A 142 -2.58 -11.72 11.85
N THR A 143 -1.38 -12.29 12.01
CA THR A 143 -0.91 -13.43 11.23
C THR A 143 -1.78 -14.67 11.48
N LEU A 144 -2.12 -14.96 12.75
CA LEU A 144 -2.99 -16.08 13.10
C LEU A 144 -4.39 -15.93 12.51
N VAL A 145 -4.94 -14.70 12.53
CA VAL A 145 -6.23 -14.40 11.88
C VAL A 145 -6.13 -14.57 10.37
N ALA A 146 -5.04 -14.12 9.75
CA ALA A 146 -4.84 -14.21 8.31
C ALA A 146 -4.72 -15.68 7.79
N ILE A 147 -4.43 -16.67 8.64
CA ILE A 147 -4.46 -18.09 8.25
C ILE A 147 -5.88 -18.58 8.00
N LEU A 148 -6.89 -17.95 8.59
CA LEU A 148 -8.29 -18.37 8.43
C LEU A 148 -8.76 -18.28 6.97
N ASN A 149 -9.90 -18.92 6.69
CA ASN A 149 -10.51 -18.88 5.36
C ASN A 149 -10.75 -17.44 4.87
N ILE A 150 -10.50 -17.18 3.59
CA ILE A 150 -10.59 -15.82 3.01
C ILE A 150 -11.96 -15.17 3.16
N ARG A 151 -13.06 -15.96 3.15
CA ARG A 151 -14.42 -15.41 3.35
C ARG A 151 -14.59 -14.91 4.78
N VAL A 152 -14.07 -15.64 5.77
CA VAL A 152 -14.08 -15.23 7.19
C VAL A 152 -13.26 -13.96 7.34
N ASN A 153 -12.06 -13.92 6.75
CA ASN A 153 -11.22 -12.73 6.76
C ASN A 153 -11.91 -11.53 6.09
N ALA A 154 -12.56 -11.70 4.94
CA ALA A 154 -13.28 -10.63 4.27
C ALA A 154 -14.44 -10.05 5.11
N VAL A 155 -15.09 -10.87 5.95
CA VAL A 155 -16.12 -10.40 6.90
C VAL A 155 -15.45 -9.63 8.07
N ILE A 156 -14.41 -10.18 8.68
CA ILE A 156 -13.69 -9.54 9.81
C ILE A 156 -13.13 -8.18 9.35
N THR A 157 -12.39 -8.16 8.24
CA THR A 157 -11.79 -6.94 7.71
C THR A 157 -12.86 -5.94 7.26
N GLY A 158 -13.98 -6.42 6.70
CA GLY A 158 -15.10 -5.56 6.34
C GLY A 158 -15.77 -4.89 7.54
N LEU A 159 -15.93 -5.60 8.66
CA LEU A 159 -16.46 -5.01 9.90
C LEU A 159 -15.51 -3.96 10.49
N PHE A 160 -14.22 -4.27 10.52
CA PHE A 160 -13.21 -3.30 11.00
C PHE A 160 -13.14 -2.08 10.09
N LEU A 161 -13.22 -2.27 8.77
CA LEU A 161 -13.27 -1.18 7.81
C LEU A 161 -14.48 -0.25 8.05
N LEU A 162 -15.64 -0.78 8.40
CA LEU A 162 -16.80 0.06 8.72
C LEU A 162 -16.55 0.93 9.95
N VAL A 163 -15.92 0.40 10.98
CA VAL A 163 -15.53 1.17 12.18
C VAL A 163 -14.49 2.25 11.80
N GLU A 164 -13.52 1.89 10.99
CA GLU A 164 -12.49 2.77 10.47
C GLU A 164 -13.10 3.96 9.71
N LEU A 165 -13.96 3.67 8.72
CA LEU A 165 -14.61 4.71 7.91
C LEU A 165 -15.52 5.60 8.74
N LEU A 166 -16.18 5.05 9.78
CA LEU A 166 -16.98 5.84 10.70
C LEU A 166 -16.11 6.85 11.47
N ALA A 167 -14.93 6.46 11.96
CA ALA A 167 -14.00 7.38 12.63
C ALA A 167 -13.59 8.54 11.70
N VAL A 168 -13.29 8.25 10.44
CA VAL A 168 -12.94 9.25 9.42
C VAL A 168 -14.13 10.19 9.11
N VAL A 169 -15.35 9.65 9.01
CA VAL A 169 -16.57 10.45 8.83
C VAL A 169 -16.82 11.37 10.02
N VAL A 170 -16.58 10.92 11.24
CA VAL A 170 -16.69 11.75 12.44
C VAL A 170 -15.77 12.97 12.36
N VAL A 171 -14.52 12.78 11.95
CA VAL A 171 -13.57 13.88 11.73
C VAL A 171 -14.10 14.88 10.71
N ALA A 172 -14.58 14.40 9.56
CA ALA A 172 -15.11 15.26 8.50
C ALA A 172 -16.33 16.06 8.97
N VAL A 173 -17.28 15.41 9.67
CA VAL A 173 -18.47 16.08 10.22
C VAL A 173 -18.08 17.15 11.23
N LEU A 174 -17.17 16.85 12.18
CA LEU A 174 -16.74 17.81 13.18
C LEU A 174 -15.99 19.01 12.58
N GLY A 175 -15.19 18.77 11.52
CA GLY A 175 -14.47 19.84 10.84
C GLY A 175 -15.38 20.77 10.04
N PHE A 176 -16.39 20.23 9.35
CA PHE A 176 -17.34 21.04 8.59
C PHE A 176 -18.43 21.68 9.46
N ALA A 177 -18.76 21.14 10.62
CA ALA A 177 -19.84 21.66 11.48
C ALA A 177 -19.59 23.09 11.97
N ASP A 178 -18.35 23.49 12.16
CA ASP A 178 -17.97 24.86 12.58
C ASP A 178 -16.72 25.29 11.81
N HIS A 179 -16.93 25.69 10.57
CA HIS A 179 -15.89 26.21 9.68
C HIS A 179 -15.77 27.74 9.81
N ALA A 180 -14.53 28.23 9.76
CA ALA A 180 -14.25 29.65 9.90
C ALA A 180 -13.47 30.23 8.71
N ARG A 181 -12.96 29.38 7.81
CA ARG A 181 -12.03 29.77 6.76
C ARG A 181 -12.55 29.38 5.38
N PRO A 182 -12.42 30.25 4.37
CA PRO A 182 -12.78 29.89 3.01
C PRO A 182 -11.71 28.97 2.40
N ALA A 183 -12.14 27.85 1.82
CA ALA A 183 -11.25 26.89 1.16
C ALA A 183 -10.36 27.53 0.07
N LEU A 184 -10.88 28.55 -0.61
CA LEU A 184 -10.19 29.25 -1.69
C LEU A 184 -8.93 29.98 -1.21
N GLU A 185 -8.90 30.42 0.04
CA GLU A 185 -7.76 31.11 0.65
C GLU A 185 -6.51 30.20 0.70
N PHE A 186 -6.68 28.94 1.10
CA PHE A 186 -5.57 27.98 1.17
C PHE A 186 -5.04 27.57 -0.20
N LEU A 187 -5.92 27.56 -1.19
CA LEU A 187 -5.51 27.30 -2.57
C LEU A 187 -4.77 28.48 -3.19
N ALA A 188 -5.21 29.71 -2.88
CA ALA A 188 -4.62 30.91 -3.43
C ALA A 188 -3.31 31.33 -2.70
N HIS A 189 -3.29 31.18 -1.38
CA HIS A 189 -2.21 31.64 -0.51
C HIS A 189 -1.84 30.57 0.52
N PRO A 190 -1.21 29.45 0.08
CA PRO A 190 -0.79 28.39 1.03
C PRO A 190 0.32 28.93 1.93
N VAL A 191 0.20 28.68 3.25
CA VAL A 191 1.16 29.10 4.26
C VAL A 191 1.67 27.91 5.07
N ALA A 192 2.93 28.00 5.49
CA ALA A 192 3.58 27.03 6.37
C ALA A 192 4.22 27.75 7.57
N VAL A 193 4.43 27.02 8.65
CA VAL A 193 5.17 27.50 9.82
C VAL A 193 6.67 27.35 9.54
N VAL A 194 7.43 28.45 9.68
CA VAL A 194 8.88 28.45 9.51
C VAL A 194 9.50 29.15 10.73
N GLY A 195 10.15 28.40 11.59
CA GLY A 195 10.59 28.89 12.89
C GLY A 195 9.38 29.35 13.74
N ASP A 196 9.45 30.57 14.28
CA ASP A 196 8.34 31.15 15.08
C ASP A 196 7.35 31.99 14.23
N GLY A 197 7.41 31.90 12.91
CA GLY A 197 6.62 32.75 12.01
C GLY A 197 5.90 32.02 10.89
N TRP A 198 5.21 32.80 10.06
CA TRP A 198 4.49 32.35 8.88
C TRP A 198 5.25 32.71 7.61
N ALA A 199 5.34 31.77 6.69
CA ALA A 199 5.85 32.01 5.34
C ALA A 199 4.93 31.35 4.30
N PRO A 200 4.93 31.82 3.04
CA PRO A 200 4.29 31.10 1.97
C PRO A 200 4.87 29.69 1.85
N ALA A 201 4.00 28.68 1.72
CA ALA A 201 4.44 27.32 1.49
C ALA A 201 5.27 27.24 0.21
N SER A 202 6.50 26.72 0.30
CA SER A 202 7.39 26.63 -0.84
C SER A 202 6.99 25.50 -1.78
N ALA A 203 7.36 25.59 -3.07
CA ALA A 203 7.18 24.50 -4.00
C ALA A 203 7.96 23.23 -3.57
N ALA A 204 9.09 23.40 -2.89
CA ALA A 204 9.87 22.27 -2.35
C ALA A 204 9.13 21.56 -1.22
N SER A 205 8.60 22.29 -0.22
CA SER A 205 7.83 21.70 0.88
C SER A 205 6.54 21.02 0.38
N ILE A 206 5.82 21.62 -0.58
CA ILE A 206 4.67 20.98 -1.22
C ILE A 206 5.10 19.71 -1.96
N GLY A 207 6.27 19.70 -2.59
CA GLY A 207 6.81 18.54 -3.28
C GLY A 207 7.11 17.37 -2.31
N VAL A 208 7.75 17.64 -1.17
CA VAL A 208 8.00 16.64 -0.11
C VAL A 208 6.66 16.14 0.44
N ALA A 209 5.73 17.03 0.79
CA ALA A 209 4.39 16.67 1.26
C ALA A 209 3.63 15.85 0.21
N THR A 210 3.83 16.07 -1.11
CA THR A 210 3.24 15.25 -2.17
C THR A 210 3.76 13.81 -2.13
N THR A 211 5.05 13.61 -1.80
CA THR A 211 5.60 12.25 -1.63
C THR A 211 4.96 11.53 -0.46
N ILE A 212 4.75 12.23 0.66
CA ILE A 212 4.01 11.71 1.83
C ILE A 212 2.56 11.37 1.45
N ALA A 213 1.90 12.23 0.67
CA ALA A 213 0.53 12.00 0.22
C ALA A 213 0.40 10.80 -0.75
N ILE A 214 1.39 10.56 -1.62
CA ILE A 214 1.43 9.36 -2.47
C ILE A 214 1.50 8.10 -1.60
N PHE A 215 2.28 8.14 -0.53
CA PHE A 215 2.37 7.02 0.41
C PHE A 215 1.05 6.81 1.18
N ALA A 216 0.40 7.89 1.63
CA ALA A 216 -0.91 7.82 2.28
C ALA A 216 -1.96 7.13 1.39
N LEU A 217 -2.06 7.54 0.12
CA LEU A 217 -3.02 7.01 -0.84
C LEU A 217 -2.68 5.60 -1.38
N ASN A 218 -1.54 5.01 -0.98
CA ASN A 218 -1.11 3.71 -1.47
C ASN A 218 -1.99 2.57 -0.90
N GLY A 219 -1.99 1.41 -1.57
CA GLY A 219 -2.70 0.20 -1.16
C GLY A 219 -3.74 -0.28 -2.18
N TYR A 220 -4.28 0.61 -3.03
CA TYR A 220 -5.27 0.24 -4.07
C TYR A 220 -4.73 -0.82 -5.05
N GLY A 221 -3.42 -0.89 -5.27
CA GLY A 221 -2.78 -1.91 -6.08
C GLY A 221 -2.87 -3.31 -5.50
N MET A 222 -3.05 -3.49 -4.19
CA MET A 222 -3.13 -4.81 -3.55
C MET A 222 -4.30 -5.67 -4.04
N ALA A 223 -5.30 -5.08 -4.70
CA ALA A 223 -6.38 -5.81 -5.37
C ALA A 223 -5.86 -6.90 -6.31
N VAL A 224 -4.69 -6.69 -6.94
CA VAL A 224 -4.13 -7.63 -7.92
C VAL A 224 -3.82 -8.99 -7.30
N TYR A 225 -3.38 -9.05 -6.03
CA TYR A 225 -3.03 -10.29 -5.36
C TYR A 225 -4.24 -11.21 -5.06
N PHE A 226 -5.46 -10.66 -5.13
CA PHE A 226 -6.71 -11.41 -5.00
C PHE A 226 -7.33 -11.81 -6.35
N GLY A 227 -6.64 -11.56 -7.47
CA GLY A 227 -7.15 -11.80 -8.82
C GLY A 227 -7.57 -13.24 -9.06
N GLU A 228 -6.83 -14.22 -8.53
CA GLU A 228 -7.15 -15.65 -8.72
C GLU A 228 -8.38 -16.09 -7.91
N GLU A 229 -8.69 -15.43 -6.80
CA GLU A 229 -9.85 -15.72 -5.95
C GLU A 229 -11.08 -14.90 -6.32
N MET A 230 -10.97 -13.95 -7.27
CA MET A 230 -12.05 -13.07 -7.70
C MET A 230 -12.85 -13.67 -8.85
N HIS A 231 -14.18 -13.64 -8.73
CA HIS A 231 -15.08 -14.01 -9.83
C HIS A 231 -14.97 -13.03 -11.00
N GLU A 232 -14.77 -13.54 -12.22
CA GLU A 232 -14.63 -12.75 -13.44
C GLU A 232 -13.55 -11.64 -13.34
N ALA A 233 -12.43 -11.94 -12.68
CA ALA A 233 -11.36 -10.99 -12.40
C ALA A 233 -10.92 -10.15 -13.63
N PRO A 234 -10.71 -10.70 -14.85
CA PRO A 234 -10.29 -9.90 -16.00
C PRO A 234 -11.19 -8.70 -16.28
N LYS A 235 -12.53 -8.84 -16.06
CA LYS A 235 -13.52 -7.79 -16.33
C LYS A 235 -13.75 -6.84 -15.15
N ARG A 236 -13.49 -7.31 -13.92
CA ARG A 236 -13.93 -6.63 -12.70
C ARG A 236 -12.79 -5.99 -11.89
N ILE A 237 -11.58 -6.53 -11.97
CA ILE A 237 -10.44 -6.10 -11.15
C ILE A 237 -10.07 -4.62 -11.39
N ALA A 238 -10.14 -4.15 -12.64
CA ALA A 238 -9.89 -2.75 -12.97
C ALA A 238 -10.83 -1.80 -12.24
N ARG A 239 -12.13 -2.12 -12.20
CA ARG A 239 -13.13 -1.32 -11.47
C ARG A 239 -12.89 -1.35 -9.97
N THR A 240 -12.44 -2.48 -9.43
CA THR A 240 -12.12 -2.63 -8.00
C THR A 240 -10.94 -1.74 -7.63
N ILE A 241 -9.85 -1.73 -8.41
CA ILE A 241 -8.68 -0.87 -8.19
C ILE A 241 -9.07 0.61 -8.22
N LEU A 242 -9.81 1.01 -9.27
CA LEU A 242 -10.22 2.41 -9.43
C LEU A 242 -11.21 2.86 -8.35
N ALA A 243 -12.14 1.98 -7.93
CA ALA A 243 -13.06 2.25 -6.83
C ALA A 243 -12.31 2.37 -5.49
N ALA A 244 -11.32 1.48 -5.23
CA ALA A 244 -10.51 1.55 -4.02
C ALA A 244 -9.76 2.89 -3.93
N LEU A 245 -9.09 3.33 -5.01
CA LEU A 245 -8.46 4.64 -5.04
C LEU A 245 -9.48 5.77 -4.87
N GLY A 246 -10.62 5.73 -5.58
CA GLY A 246 -11.66 6.76 -5.46
C GLY A 246 -12.17 6.91 -4.03
N LEU A 247 -12.35 5.80 -3.31
CA LEU A 247 -12.74 5.81 -1.90
C LEU A 247 -11.60 6.30 -1.00
N ALA A 248 -10.35 5.91 -1.26
CA ALA A 248 -9.20 6.44 -0.52
C ALA A 248 -9.11 7.96 -0.66
N LEU A 249 -9.21 8.50 -1.89
CA LEU A 249 -9.23 9.94 -2.14
C LEU A 249 -10.36 10.65 -1.39
N LEU A 250 -11.53 10.05 -1.32
CA LEU A 250 -12.66 10.58 -0.58
C LEU A 250 -12.41 10.57 0.93
N PHE A 251 -12.02 9.42 1.49
CA PHE A 251 -11.87 9.23 2.93
C PHE A 251 -10.59 9.81 3.51
N GLU A 252 -9.63 10.23 2.69
CA GLU A 252 -8.41 10.93 3.14
C GLU A 252 -8.47 12.42 2.80
N GLY A 253 -8.90 12.78 1.59
CA GLY A 253 -8.95 14.18 1.14
C GLY A 253 -10.04 15.00 1.83
N VAL A 254 -11.23 14.40 2.05
CA VAL A 254 -12.34 15.12 2.71
C VAL A 254 -12.03 15.48 4.16
N PRO A 255 -11.48 14.57 5.01
CA PRO A 255 -11.07 14.93 6.37
C PRO A 255 -9.94 15.97 6.40
N LEU A 256 -8.95 15.90 5.49
CA LEU A 256 -7.92 16.93 5.40
C LEU A 256 -8.53 18.31 5.10
N LEU A 257 -9.44 18.38 4.12
CA LEU A 257 -10.15 19.62 3.82
C LEU A 257 -10.98 20.10 5.02
N ALA A 258 -11.73 19.21 5.67
CA ALA A 258 -12.55 19.53 6.85
C ALA A 258 -11.70 20.08 8.00
N LEU A 259 -10.52 19.48 8.26
CA LEU A 259 -9.59 19.94 9.27
C LEU A 259 -9.07 21.35 8.97
N LEU A 260 -8.65 21.63 7.74
CA LEU A 260 -8.13 22.94 7.36
C LEU A 260 -9.19 24.05 7.42
N LEU A 261 -10.46 23.71 7.19
CA LEU A 261 -11.59 24.65 7.28
C LEU A 261 -12.07 24.86 8.70
N ALA A 262 -11.78 23.93 9.62
CA ALA A 262 -12.27 23.97 11.02
C ALA A 262 -11.82 25.25 11.74
N LYS A 263 -12.66 25.74 12.63
CA LYS A 263 -12.38 26.90 13.49
C LYS A 263 -11.48 26.47 14.66
N ILE A 264 -10.22 26.22 14.34
CA ILE A 264 -9.14 25.92 15.29
C ILE A 264 -8.01 26.92 15.02
N ASP A 265 -7.25 27.30 16.02
CA ASP A 265 -6.07 28.14 15.80
C ASP A 265 -5.10 27.45 14.82
N LEU A 266 -4.76 28.15 13.73
CA LEU A 266 -3.97 27.53 12.64
C LEU A 266 -2.54 27.21 13.07
N ALA A 267 -1.94 28.05 13.93
CA ALA A 267 -0.60 27.82 14.43
C ALA A 267 -0.55 26.53 15.25
N THR A 268 -1.51 26.37 16.17
CA THR A 268 -1.65 25.14 16.96
C THR A 268 -1.90 23.93 16.06
N LEU A 269 -2.78 24.06 15.07
CA LEU A 269 -3.14 22.96 14.15
C LEU A 269 -1.93 22.42 13.37
N LEU A 270 -1.05 23.33 12.92
CA LEU A 270 0.10 22.98 12.07
C LEU A 270 1.35 22.57 12.85
N THR A 271 1.36 22.72 14.17
CA THR A 271 2.51 22.40 15.04
C THR A 271 2.30 21.20 15.95
N VAL A 272 1.04 20.76 16.13
CA VAL A 272 0.73 19.59 16.96
C VAL A 272 0.96 18.29 16.19
N ASP A 273 1.43 17.26 16.87
CA ASP A 273 1.69 15.94 16.25
C ASP A 273 0.40 15.23 15.80
N ASP A 274 -0.72 15.44 16.49
CA ASP A 274 -2.01 14.83 16.17
C ASP A 274 -3.09 15.92 15.96
N PRO A 275 -3.14 16.57 14.79
CA PRO A 275 -4.10 17.64 14.48
C PRO A 275 -5.54 17.12 14.37
N PHE A 276 -5.75 15.89 13.92
CA PHE A 276 -7.08 15.29 13.82
C PHE A 276 -7.63 14.89 15.17
N GLY A 277 -6.82 14.33 16.06
CA GLY A 277 -7.19 14.05 17.44
C GLY A 277 -7.45 15.33 18.23
N LEU A 278 -6.71 16.42 17.98
CA LEU A 278 -6.99 17.74 18.52
C LEU A 278 -8.40 18.22 18.12
N LEU A 279 -8.77 18.13 16.84
CA LEU A 279 -10.11 18.47 16.37
C LEU A 279 -11.19 17.66 17.08
N VAL A 280 -11.01 16.32 17.13
CA VAL A 280 -12.00 15.43 17.78
C VAL A 280 -12.13 15.75 19.26
N ARG A 281 -11.03 16.01 19.97
CA ARG A 281 -11.02 16.33 21.40
C ARG A 281 -11.68 17.68 21.70
N GLN A 282 -11.36 18.72 20.93
CA GLN A 282 -11.93 20.05 21.13
C GLN A 282 -13.42 20.12 20.81
N ARG A 283 -13.91 19.32 19.86
CA ARG A 283 -15.30 19.37 19.38
C ARG A 283 -16.18 18.25 19.95
N GLY A 284 -15.61 17.09 20.15
CA GLY A 284 -16.32 15.88 20.58
C GLY A 284 -16.07 15.48 22.03
N GLY A 285 -15.08 16.11 22.68
CA GLY A 285 -14.67 15.79 24.06
C GLY A 285 -13.80 14.54 24.15
N GLU A 286 -13.31 14.28 25.38
CA GLU A 286 -12.35 13.19 25.65
C GLU A 286 -12.93 11.80 25.35
N GLY A 287 -14.22 11.58 25.62
CA GLY A 287 -14.88 10.28 25.38
C GLY A 287 -14.92 9.91 23.91
N LEU A 288 -15.27 10.86 23.02
CA LEU A 288 -15.27 10.63 21.59
C LEU A 288 -13.82 10.47 21.05
N SER A 289 -12.87 11.25 21.59
CA SER A 289 -11.45 11.13 21.23
C SER A 289 -10.91 9.74 21.55
N ALA A 290 -11.18 9.21 22.74
CA ALA A 290 -10.79 7.85 23.13
C ALA A 290 -11.42 6.78 22.22
N LEU A 291 -12.71 6.92 21.89
CA LEU A 291 -13.42 6.00 20.99
C LEU A 291 -12.81 6.01 19.58
N VAL A 292 -12.48 7.19 19.05
CA VAL A 292 -11.82 7.34 17.74
C VAL A 292 -10.43 6.72 17.78
N SER A 293 -9.62 6.94 18.83
CA SER A 293 -8.30 6.31 18.97
C SER A 293 -8.36 4.79 18.96
N VAL A 294 -9.33 4.18 19.65
CA VAL A 294 -9.57 2.73 19.58
C VAL A 294 -9.96 2.31 18.18
N GLY A 295 -10.82 3.07 17.50
CA GLY A 295 -11.18 2.83 16.10
C GLY A 295 -9.97 2.82 15.15
N ILE A 296 -9.01 3.74 15.36
CA ILE A 296 -7.77 3.80 14.56
C ILE A 296 -6.88 2.58 14.82
N VAL A 297 -6.75 2.13 16.07
CA VAL A 297 -6.02 0.90 16.38
C VAL A 297 -6.63 -0.31 15.68
N LEU A 298 -7.97 -0.43 15.69
CA LEU A 298 -8.67 -1.47 14.96
C LEU A 298 -8.43 -1.37 13.45
N ALA A 299 -8.37 -0.14 12.89
CA ALA A 299 -8.02 0.11 11.51
C ALA A 299 -6.60 -0.38 11.17
N ILE A 300 -5.62 -0.08 12.03
CA ILE A 300 -4.24 -0.55 11.85
C ILE A 300 -4.15 -2.08 11.88
N VAL A 301 -4.81 -2.72 12.86
CA VAL A 301 -4.87 -4.20 12.94
C VAL A 301 -5.53 -4.78 11.69
N ASN A 302 -6.60 -4.15 11.21
CA ASN A 302 -7.29 -4.51 9.98
C ASN A 302 -6.36 -4.45 8.76
N ALA A 303 -5.61 -3.35 8.62
CA ALA A 303 -4.64 -3.17 7.55
C ALA A 303 -3.55 -4.25 7.57
N ILE A 304 -3.02 -4.57 8.75
CA ILE A 304 -2.01 -5.62 8.90
C ILE A 304 -2.57 -6.97 8.44
N ILE A 305 -3.78 -7.34 8.85
CA ILE A 305 -4.44 -8.59 8.43
C ILE A 305 -4.59 -8.61 6.89
N ALA A 306 -5.12 -7.53 6.30
CA ALA A 306 -5.33 -7.44 4.86
C ALA A 306 -4.02 -7.51 4.06
N CYS A 307 -2.96 -6.82 4.53
CA CYS A 307 -1.64 -6.87 3.91
C CYS A 307 -1.01 -8.27 4.03
N VAL A 308 -1.06 -8.92 5.18
CA VAL A 308 -0.55 -10.29 5.36
C VAL A 308 -1.28 -11.26 4.45
N LEU A 309 -2.61 -11.13 4.31
CA LEU A 309 -3.41 -11.91 3.37
C LEU A 309 -2.97 -11.74 1.91
N ALA A 310 -2.79 -10.50 1.47
CA ALA A 310 -2.36 -10.17 0.11
C ALA A 310 -0.95 -10.70 -0.16
N CYS A 311 -0.01 -10.44 0.75
CA CYS A 311 1.38 -10.87 0.63
C CYS A 311 1.53 -12.40 0.65
N ALA A 312 0.72 -13.11 1.43
CA ALA A 312 0.73 -14.58 1.43
C ALA A 312 0.38 -15.15 0.04
N ARG A 313 -0.54 -14.52 -0.69
CA ARG A 313 -0.90 -14.90 -2.06
C ARG A 313 0.20 -14.59 -3.06
N PHE A 314 0.84 -13.46 -2.89
CA PHE A 314 2.06 -13.15 -3.65
C PHE A 314 3.12 -14.22 -3.44
N PHE A 315 3.43 -14.63 -2.21
CA PHE A 315 4.40 -15.70 -1.93
C PHE A 315 3.95 -17.06 -2.50
N TYR A 316 2.66 -17.40 -2.41
CA TYR A 316 2.11 -18.59 -3.08
C TYR A 316 2.39 -18.55 -4.58
N SER A 317 2.16 -17.42 -5.24
CA SER A 317 2.42 -17.26 -6.67
C SER A 317 3.90 -17.44 -7.02
N THR A 318 4.82 -16.93 -6.18
CA THR A 318 6.26 -17.12 -6.39
C THR A 318 6.69 -18.58 -6.31
N GLY A 319 6.10 -19.36 -5.39
CA GLY A 319 6.34 -20.81 -5.27
C GLY A 319 5.77 -21.57 -6.48
N ARG A 320 4.55 -21.25 -6.92
CA ARG A 320 3.91 -21.81 -8.11
C ARG A 320 4.77 -21.62 -9.36
N ASP A 321 5.35 -20.43 -9.50
CA ASP A 321 6.18 -20.05 -10.62
C ASP A 321 7.64 -20.54 -10.49
N ARG A 322 7.97 -21.32 -9.44
CA ARG A 322 9.30 -21.91 -9.22
C ARG A 322 10.42 -20.85 -9.12
N ALA A 323 10.17 -19.76 -8.40
CA ALA A 323 11.11 -18.65 -8.25
C ALA A 323 12.30 -18.96 -7.33
N TRP A 324 12.16 -19.94 -6.44
CA TRP A 324 13.13 -20.26 -5.39
C TRP A 324 13.84 -21.60 -5.65
N ILE A 325 14.21 -22.30 -4.58
CA ILE A 325 14.68 -23.70 -4.65
C ILE A 325 13.47 -24.64 -4.52
N PRO A 326 13.50 -25.86 -5.13
CA PRO A 326 12.34 -26.73 -5.20
C PRO A 326 11.62 -26.97 -3.86
N ARG A 327 12.38 -27.15 -2.79
CA ARG A 327 11.81 -27.37 -1.45
C ARG A 327 11.04 -26.18 -0.93
N ILE A 328 11.52 -24.95 -1.19
CA ILE A 328 10.83 -23.72 -0.78
C ILE A 328 9.59 -23.50 -1.67
N ASP A 329 9.73 -23.75 -2.97
CA ASP A 329 8.61 -23.63 -3.91
C ASP A 329 7.46 -24.56 -3.49
N ASP A 330 7.76 -25.84 -3.15
CA ASP A 330 6.76 -26.82 -2.70
C ASP A 330 6.08 -26.42 -1.38
N TRP A 331 6.81 -25.78 -0.45
CA TRP A 331 6.23 -25.25 0.77
C TRP A 331 5.29 -24.07 0.51
N LEU A 332 5.70 -23.14 -0.36
CA LEU A 332 4.91 -21.93 -0.63
C LEU A 332 3.58 -22.21 -1.33
N VAL A 333 3.48 -23.27 -2.12
CA VAL A 333 2.22 -23.68 -2.78
C VAL A 333 1.30 -24.50 -1.89
N ALA A 334 1.71 -24.83 -0.66
CA ALA A 334 0.92 -25.63 0.26
C ALA A 334 -0.32 -24.87 0.73
N ILE A 335 -1.51 -25.42 0.46
CA ILE A 335 -2.80 -24.90 0.92
C ILE A 335 -3.23 -25.62 2.19
N HIS A 336 -3.70 -24.89 3.19
CA HIS A 336 -4.18 -25.45 4.45
C HIS A 336 -5.48 -26.25 4.24
N PRO A 337 -5.55 -27.54 4.65
CA PRO A 337 -6.67 -28.41 4.30
C PRO A 337 -8.02 -28.00 4.90
N ARG A 338 -8.03 -27.22 6.00
CA ARG A 338 -9.25 -26.75 6.68
C ARG A 338 -9.64 -25.32 6.29
N PHE A 339 -8.66 -24.46 6.00
CA PHE A 339 -8.88 -23.03 5.81
C PHE A 339 -8.78 -22.59 4.35
N ASP A 340 -8.37 -23.49 3.44
CA ASP A 340 -8.16 -23.18 2.01
C ASP A 340 -7.30 -21.93 1.78
N SER A 341 -6.27 -21.76 2.62
CA SER A 341 -5.39 -20.57 2.61
C SER A 341 -3.92 -20.97 2.41
N PRO A 342 -3.09 -20.11 1.81
CA PRO A 342 -1.65 -20.33 1.63
C PRO A 342 -0.91 -20.08 2.96
N TRP A 343 -1.14 -20.92 3.94
CA TRP A 343 -0.75 -20.72 5.35
C TRP A 343 0.76 -20.59 5.58
N ILE A 344 1.59 -21.28 4.79
CA ILE A 344 3.05 -21.17 4.90
C ILE A 344 3.51 -19.79 4.44
N GLY A 345 2.98 -19.30 3.33
CA GLY A 345 3.21 -17.92 2.89
C GLY A 345 2.78 -16.90 3.94
N THR A 346 1.63 -17.13 4.59
CA THR A 346 1.12 -16.30 5.69
C THR A 346 2.10 -16.28 6.88
N LEU A 347 2.60 -17.44 7.29
CA LEU A 347 3.59 -17.55 8.39
C LEU A 347 4.94 -16.89 8.04
N ILE A 348 5.39 -17.00 6.79
CA ILE A 348 6.62 -16.34 6.33
C ILE A 348 6.47 -14.82 6.41
N VAL A 349 5.39 -14.27 5.86
CA VAL A 349 5.12 -12.83 5.92
C VAL A 349 5.01 -12.34 7.36
N GLY A 350 4.22 -13.02 8.18
CA GLY A 350 4.04 -12.68 9.59
C GLY A 350 5.32 -12.80 10.41
N GLY A 351 6.10 -13.85 10.19
CA GLY A 351 7.38 -14.06 10.86
C GLY A 351 8.43 -13.00 10.48
N MET A 352 8.59 -12.73 9.19
CA MET A 352 9.50 -11.69 8.71
C MET A 352 9.05 -10.30 9.20
N GLY A 353 7.74 -10.00 9.16
CA GLY A 353 7.20 -8.76 9.69
C GLY A 353 7.41 -8.63 11.21
N THR A 354 7.24 -9.71 11.97
CA THR A 354 7.53 -9.74 13.41
C THR A 354 9.00 -9.43 13.69
N LEU A 355 9.93 -10.03 12.93
CA LEU A 355 11.35 -9.73 13.05
C LEU A 355 11.67 -8.28 12.66
N ALA A 356 11.00 -7.75 11.66
CA ALA A 356 11.18 -6.36 11.23
C ALA A 356 10.70 -5.34 12.28
N CYS A 357 9.83 -5.69 13.22
CA CYS A 357 9.46 -4.81 14.34
C CYS A 357 10.64 -4.42 15.25
N PHE A 358 11.75 -5.13 15.18
CA PHE A 358 12.98 -4.80 15.94
C PHE A 358 13.90 -3.82 15.18
N LEU A 359 13.57 -3.46 13.94
CA LEU A 359 14.31 -2.47 13.17
C LEU A 359 13.77 -1.06 13.46
N PRO A 360 14.62 -0.02 13.31
CA PRO A 360 14.17 1.36 13.44
C PRO A 360 13.07 1.72 12.44
N MET A 361 11.99 2.35 12.91
CA MET A 361 10.85 2.72 12.07
C MET A 361 11.23 3.60 10.87
N PRO A 362 12.14 4.61 10.98
CA PRO A 362 12.60 5.39 9.83
C PRO A 362 13.20 4.53 8.73
N LEU A 363 14.03 3.55 9.08
CA LEU A 363 14.62 2.61 8.12
C LEU A 363 13.55 1.81 7.36
N LEU A 364 12.53 1.30 8.07
CA LEU A 364 11.43 0.56 7.46
C LEU A 364 10.64 1.42 6.47
N LEU A 365 10.35 2.67 6.84
CA LEU A 365 9.64 3.63 5.99
C LEU A 365 10.39 3.93 4.70
N VAL A 366 11.69 4.18 4.82
CA VAL A 366 12.55 4.52 3.68
C VAL A 366 12.68 3.34 2.71
N LEU A 367 12.91 2.13 3.25
CA LEU A 367 13.00 0.91 2.44
C LEU A 367 11.68 0.62 1.70
N ASN A 368 10.54 0.85 2.37
CA ASN A 368 9.22 0.67 1.75
C ASN A 368 9.00 1.72 0.65
N GLY A 369 9.24 3.00 0.93
CA GLY A 369 9.03 4.11 -0.02
C GLY A 369 9.85 3.96 -1.30
N THR A 370 11.16 3.67 -1.18
CA THR A 370 12.04 3.49 -2.35
C THR A 370 11.71 2.23 -3.15
N GLY A 371 11.23 1.17 -2.48
CA GLY A 371 10.70 -0.02 -3.13
C GLY A 371 9.47 0.27 -3.98
N LEU A 372 8.51 1.08 -3.48
CA LEU A 372 7.33 1.51 -4.23
C LEU A 372 7.70 2.28 -5.50
N VAL A 373 8.71 3.15 -5.44
CA VAL A 373 9.20 3.88 -6.61
C VAL A 373 9.66 2.92 -7.71
N ALA A 374 10.41 1.87 -7.35
CA ALA A 374 10.85 0.86 -8.30
C ALA A 374 9.68 0.05 -8.88
N ILE A 375 8.68 -0.30 -8.05
CA ILE A 375 7.48 -1.03 -8.46
C ILE A 375 6.67 -0.20 -9.47
N TYR A 376 6.34 1.05 -9.12
CA TYR A 376 5.54 1.94 -9.98
C TYR A 376 6.27 2.28 -11.28
N GLY A 377 7.59 2.49 -11.24
CA GLY A 377 8.40 2.68 -12.43
C GLY A 377 8.38 1.45 -13.34
N GLY A 378 8.53 0.28 -12.77
CA GLY A 378 8.51 -0.99 -13.51
C GLY A 378 7.16 -1.27 -14.19
N ILE A 379 6.03 -1.06 -13.50
CA ILE A 379 4.70 -1.25 -14.12
C ILE A 379 4.38 -0.18 -15.17
N ALA A 380 4.86 1.06 -15.00
CA ALA A 380 4.69 2.10 -16.01
C ALA A 380 5.45 1.74 -17.31
N LEU A 381 6.69 1.27 -17.18
CA LEU A 381 7.46 0.77 -18.31
C LEU A 381 6.81 -0.48 -18.92
N ALA A 382 6.30 -1.41 -18.10
CA ALA A 382 5.59 -2.61 -18.54
C ALA A 382 4.33 -2.26 -19.36
N ALA A 383 3.54 -1.28 -18.92
CA ALA A 383 2.37 -0.83 -19.66
C ALA A 383 2.73 -0.23 -21.03
N MET A 384 3.80 0.57 -21.08
CA MET A 384 4.29 1.13 -22.35
C MET A 384 4.80 0.04 -23.28
N ALA A 385 5.59 -0.91 -22.78
CA ALA A 385 6.11 -2.03 -23.54
C ALA A 385 4.99 -2.98 -24.02
N GLY A 386 4.04 -3.32 -23.14
CA GLY A 386 2.90 -4.17 -23.45
C GLY A 386 2.00 -3.60 -24.54
N ARG A 387 1.78 -2.29 -24.53
CA ARG A 387 1.04 -1.60 -25.61
C ARG A 387 1.80 -1.60 -26.94
N ARG A 388 3.12 -1.37 -26.92
CA ARG A 388 3.96 -1.35 -28.13
C ARG A 388 4.12 -2.73 -28.75
N SER A 389 4.32 -3.76 -27.94
CA SER A 389 4.49 -5.15 -28.40
C SER A 389 3.18 -5.86 -28.72
N GLY A 390 2.04 -5.32 -28.28
CA GLY A 390 0.73 -5.98 -28.35
C GLY A 390 0.50 -7.03 -27.27
N ALA A 391 1.45 -7.25 -26.33
CA ALA A 391 1.32 -8.26 -25.28
C ALA A 391 0.08 -8.05 -24.39
N SER A 392 -0.28 -6.79 -24.09
CA SER A 392 -1.48 -6.44 -23.31
C SER A 392 -2.75 -6.25 -24.20
N ALA A 393 -2.73 -6.66 -25.47
CA ALA A 393 -3.85 -6.42 -26.41
C ALA A 393 -5.16 -7.09 -25.97
N HIS A 394 -5.08 -8.19 -25.24
CA HIS A 394 -6.20 -8.97 -24.72
C HIS A 394 -6.85 -8.39 -23.45
N ALA A 395 -6.27 -7.34 -22.84
CA ALA A 395 -6.81 -6.71 -21.65
C ALA A 395 -8.23 -6.18 -21.88
N PRO A 396 -9.25 -6.61 -21.10
CA PRO A 396 -10.61 -6.07 -21.20
C PRO A 396 -10.72 -4.59 -20.84
N TYR A 397 -9.86 -4.12 -19.93
CA TYR A 397 -9.76 -2.72 -19.58
C TYR A 397 -8.55 -2.08 -20.26
N ARG A 398 -8.77 -0.91 -20.87
CA ARG A 398 -7.74 -0.10 -21.50
C ARG A 398 -7.65 1.23 -20.78
N MET A 399 -6.46 1.57 -20.26
CA MET A 399 -6.28 2.87 -19.58
C MET A 399 -6.59 4.02 -20.53
N PRO A 400 -7.34 5.02 -20.06
CA PRO A 400 -7.48 6.28 -20.77
C PRO A 400 -6.15 7.06 -20.74
N LEU A 401 -6.05 8.10 -21.55
CA LEU A 401 -4.91 9.03 -21.55
C LEU A 401 -3.54 8.37 -21.86
N TYR A 402 -3.52 7.21 -22.53
CA TYR A 402 -2.26 6.64 -23.00
C TYR A 402 -1.68 7.49 -24.16
N PRO A 403 -0.38 7.84 -24.18
CA PRO A 403 0.69 7.44 -23.23
C PRO A 403 0.90 8.42 -22.08
N ILE A 404 0.00 9.39 -21.85
CA ILE A 404 0.18 10.46 -20.85
C ILE A 404 0.27 9.87 -19.44
N ALA A 405 -0.62 8.94 -19.08
CA ALA A 405 -0.64 8.36 -17.74
C ALA A 405 0.70 7.76 -17.32
N PRO A 406 1.31 6.81 -18.06
CA PRO A 406 2.63 6.28 -17.68
C PRO A 406 3.75 7.34 -17.75
N ILE A 407 3.67 8.33 -18.63
CA ILE A 407 4.68 9.41 -18.68
C ILE A 407 4.60 10.27 -17.42
N VAL A 408 3.40 10.70 -17.00
CA VAL A 408 3.20 11.48 -15.76
C VAL A 408 3.71 10.69 -14.55
N THR A 409 3.36 9.41 -14.45
CA THR A 409 3.88 8.54 -13.38
C THR A 409 5.42 8.51 -13.39
N LEU A 410 6.06 8.28 -14.52
CA LEU A 410 7.53 8.22 -14.60
C LEU A 410 8.21 9.56 -14.27
N LEU A 411 7.65 10.68 -14.69
CA LEU A 411 8.17 12.02 -14.36
C LEU A 411 8.07 12.30 -12.85
N ALA A 412 6.94 11.96 -12.24
CA ALA A 412 6.75 12.09 -10.80
C ALA A 412 7.75 11.21 -10.02
N LEU A 413 7.93 9.96 -10.44
CA LEU A 413 8.90 9.05 -9.82
C LEU A 413 10.35 9.54 -10.01
N ALA A 414 10.69 10.11 -11.15
CA ALA A 414 12.01 10.71 -11.38
C ALA A 414 12.26 11.89 -10.40
N TYR A 415 11.24 12.71 -10.15
CA TYR A 415 11.29 13.76 -9.15
C TYR A 415 11.51 13.19 -7.72
N VAL A 416 10.74 12.15 -7.33
CA VAL A 416 10.89 11.49 -6.04
C VAL A 416 12.29 10.88 -5.87
N VAL A 417 12.81 10.20 -6.91
CA VAL A 417 14.19 9.67 -6.89
C VAL A 417 15.21 10.78 -6.71
N TRP A 418 15.03 11.89 -7.40
CA TRP A 418 15.95 13.03 -7.29
C TRP A 418 15.92 13.66 -5.90
N THR A 419 14.77 13.92 -5.33
CA THR A 419 14.63 14.48 -3.97
C THR A 419 15.16 13.50 -2.92
N SER A 420 14.86 12.21 -3.02
CA SER A 420 15.42 11.17 -2.14
C SER A 420 16.94 11.04 -2.26
N TRP A 421 17.53 11.30 -3.45
CA TRP A 421 19.00 11.29 -3.59
C TRP A 421 19.66 12.48 -2.88
N LEU A 422 18.97 13.61 -2.78
CA LEU A 422 19.47 14.78 -2.06
C LEU A 422 19.42 14.60 -0.53
N ASP A 423 18.47 13.78 -0.05
CA ASP A 423 18.39 13.42 1.34
C ASP A 423 19.45 12.37 1.70
N VAL A 424 20.49 12.82 2.41
CA VAL A 424 21.68 12.03 2.76
C VAL A 424 21.39 11.07 3.91
N GLU A 425 20.48 11.43 4.81
CA GLU A 425 20.22 10.68 6.05
C GLU A 425 19.33 9.49 5.84
N GLU A 426 18.25 9.65 5.07
CA GLU A 426 17.25 8.60 4.88
C GLU A 426 17.06 8.19 3.41
N GLY A 427 16.81 9.13 2.52
CA GLY A 427 16.43 8.85 1.13
C GLY A 427 17.51 8.14 0.32
N ARG A 428 18.76 8.62 0.39
CA ARG A 428 19.89 8.03 -0.34
C ARG A 428 20.21 6.60 0.11
N PRO A 429 20.29 6.27 1.42
CA PRO A 429 20.43 4.89 1.89
C PRO A 429 19.30 3.97 1.39
N GLY A 430 18.06 4.44 1.35
CA GLY A 430 16.91 3.68 0.82
C GLY A 430 17.06 3.38 -0.67
N LEU A 431 17.46 4.35 -1.48
CA LEU A 431 17.71 4.13 -2.91
C LEU A 431 18.86 3.14 -3.15
N ILE A 432 19.95 3.22 -2.35
CA ILE A 432 21.06 2.26 -2.41
C ILE A 432 20.59 0.86 -2.03
N ALA A 433 19.77 0.71 -0.99
CA ALA A 433 19.21 -0.56 -0.59
C ALA A 433 18.30 -1.16 -1.68
N THR A 434 17.45 -0.34 -2.31
CA THR A 434 16.61 -0.78 -3.45
C THR A 434 17.48 -1.18 -4.64
N ALA A 435 18.54 -0.44 -4.95
CA ALA A 435 19.50 -0.81 -5.99
C ALA A 435 20.20 -2.14 -5.67
N ALA A 436 20.55 -2.39 -4.41
CA ALA A 436 21.12 -3.66 -3.97
C ALA A 436 20.12 -4.82 -4.10
N GLN A 437 18.82 -4.62 -3.80
CA GLN A 437 17.77 -5.61 -4.04
C GLN A 437 17.65 -5.95 -5.53
N ILE A 438 17.67 -4.94 -6.40
CA ILE A 438 17.65 -5.11 -7.86
C ILE A 438 18.87 -5.93 -8.32
N ALA A 439 20.08 -5.55 -7.87
CA ALA A 439 21.32 -6.24 -8.22
C ALA A 439 21.33 -7.69 -7.72
N GLY A 440 20.89 -7.92 -6.47
CA GLY A 440 20.74 -9.27 -5.89
C GLY A 440 19.76 -10.13 -6.69
N SER A 441 18.64 -9.55 -7.12
CA SER A 441 17.65 -10.24 -7.95
C SER A 441 18.20 -10.62 -9.33
N ILE A 442 18.93 -9.72 -9.97
CA ILE A 442 19.61 -10.00 -11.24
C ILE A 442 20.63 -11.14 -11.08
N LEU A 443 21.41 -11.09 -9.99
CA LEU A 443 22.41 -12.11 -9.70
C LEU A 443 21.78 -13.49 -9.47
N TRP A 444 20.72 -13.57 -8.64
CA TRP A 444 19.96 -14.79 -8.41
C TRP A 444 19.37 -15.35 -9.71
N TYR A 445 18.74 -14.49 -10.51
CA TYR A 445 18.18 -14.89 -11.80
C TYR A 445 19.26 -15.51 -12.72
N LYS A 446 20.41 -14.88 -12.85
CA LYS A 446 21.51 -15.36 -13.72
C LYS A 446 22.17 -16.64 -13.21
N LEU A 447 22.41 -16.73 -11.89
CA LEU A 447 23.16 -17.85 -11.30
C LEU A 447 22.30 -19.06 -11.00
N VAL A 448 21.03 -18.88 -10.66
CA VAL A 448 20.13 -19.96 -10.23
C VAL A 448 19.10 -20.28 -11.30
N LEU A 449 18.23 -19.33 -11.63
CA LEU A 449 17.08 -19.60 -12.49
C LEU A 449 17.48 -19.89 -13.94
N ARG A 450 18.38 -19.10 -14.51
CA ARG A 450 18.85 -19.32 -15.88
C ARG A 450 19.56 -20.69 -16.06
N ARG A 451 20.24 -21.19 -15.03
CA ARG A 451 20.90 -22.52 -15.05
C ARG A 451 19.90 -23.67 -14.95
N ARG A 452 18.71 -23.43 -14.39
CA ARG A 452 17.63 -24.45 -14.27
C ARG A 452 16.72 -24.52 -15.51
N GLY A 453 16.90 -23.65 -16.47
CA GLY A 453 16.05 -23.48 -17.62
C GLY A 453 15.39 -22.10 -17.62
N GLN A 454 14.61 -21.82 -18.68
CA GLN A 454 13.92 -20.53 -18.79
C GLN A 454 12.82 -20.46 -17.72
N TRP A 455 12.92 -19.51 -16.77
CA TRP A 455 11.87 -19.25 -15.82
C TRP A 455 10.61 -18.77 -16.56
N LYS A 456 9.50 -19.48 -16.35
CA LYS A 456 8.21 -19.18 -16.98
C LYS A 456 7.21 -18.84 -15.90
N VAL A 457 6.65 -17.66 -16.02
CA VAL A 457 5.57 -17.18 -15.16
C VAL A 457 4.25 -17.76 -15.66
N GLN A 458 3.46 -18.34 -14.77
CA GLN A 458 2.12 -18.84 -15.09
C GLN A 458 1.13 -17.68 -15.13
N THR A 459 0.23 -17.68 -16.12
CA THR A 459 -0.80 -16.68 -16.35
C THR A 459 -2.19 -17.30 -16.36
#